data_1e3a013a2a4279a32e6933b7d4fd91bd
#
_entry.id   1e3a013a2a4279a32e6933b7d4fd91bd
#
_cell.length_a   1.000
_cell.length_b   1.000
_cell.length_c   1.000
_cell.angle_alpha   90.00
_cell.angle_beta   90.00
_cell.angle_gamma   90.00
#
_symmetry.space_group_name_H-M   'P 1'
#
loop_
_entity.id
_entity.type
_entity.pdbx_description
1 polymer ?
#
loop_
_entity_poly.entity_id
_entity_poly.type
_entity_poly.pdbx_seq_one_letter_code
_entity_poly.pdbx_strand_id
1 'polypeptide(L)'
;MSEQFDASRPIYAQLVERLKARILAGTYPPGGHLDSVRDLAAAAGVNPNTMQRALAQLESEGLVRTERTSGRYVTEDTNLIEQLRAAAAHDIAADFLEKMRSIGYTPEKAAALLEHWDTEEVETHE
;
A
#
# COMPACT_ATOMS: atom_id res chain seq x y z
N MET A 1 -3.34 2.99 18.08
CA MET A 1 -1.97 2.52 18.13
C MET A 1 -1.18 3.05 16.95
N SER A 2 -0.02 3.58 17.21
CA SER A 2 0.81 4.17 16.16
C SER A 2 1.41 3.11 15.25
N GLU A 3 1.56 3.46 13.99
CA GLU A 3 2.24 2.60 13.03
C GLU A 3 3.75 2.66 13.30
N GLN A 4 4.42 1.58 12.97
CA GLN A 4 5.87 1.53 13.09
C GLN A 4 6.51 1.83 11.76
N PHE A 5 7.57 2.61 11.77
CA PHE A 5 8.27 3.03 10.58
C PHE A 5 9.74 2.65 10.64
N ASP A 6 10.29 2.36 9.46
CA ASP A 6 11.70 2.08 9.29
C ASP A 6 12.47 3.39 9.40
N ALA A 7 13.37 3.49 10.37
CA ALA A 7 14.14 4.70 10.61
C ALA A 7 15.12 5.05 9.48
N SER A 8 15.43 4.08 8.60
CA SER A 8 16.38 4.30 7.51
C SER A 8 15.78 5.01 6.31
N ARG A 9 14.47 5.21 6.27
CA ARG A 9 13.79 5.87 5.15
C ARG A 9 12.90 7.00 5.64
N PRO A 10 12.63 8.02 4.81
CA PRO A 10 11.75 9.11 5.20
C PRO A 10 10.36 8.59 5.59
N ILE A 11 9.82 9.12 6.67
CA ILE A 11 8.51 8.66 7.17
C ILE A 11 7.41 8.96 6.16
N TYR A 12 7.44 10.14 5.51
CA TYR A 12 6.38 10.48 4.57
C TYR A 12 6.31 9.48 3.40
N ALA A 13 7.45 8.99 2.95
CA ALA A 13 7.49 8.02 1.85
C ALA A 13 6.84 6.70 2.26
N GLN A 14 7.09 6.28 3.49
CA GLN A 14 6.47 5.08 4.03
C GLN A 14 4.97 5.26 4.22
N LEU A 15 4.54 6.45 4.63
CA LEU A 15 3.12 6.77 4.72
C LEU A 15 2.45 6.70 3.36
N VAL A 16 3.08 7.24 2.32
CA VAL A 16 2.55 7.16 0.96
C VAL A 16 2.34 5.70 0.57
N GLU A 17 3.34 4.85 0.81
CA GLU A 17 3.24 3.42 0.50
C GLU A 17 2.07 2.75 1.21
N ARG A 18 1.88 3.05 2.50
CA ARG A 18 0.83 2.43 3.30
C ARG A 18 -0.55 2.90 2.91
N LEU A 19 -0.71 4.20 2.71
CA LEU A 19 -1.99 4.75 2.29
C LEU A 19 -2.37 4.25 0.90
N LYS A 20 -1.39 4.21 0.01
CA LYS A 20 -1.59 3.69 -1.34
C LYS A 20 -2.02 2.23 -1.31
N ALA A 21 -1.36 1.41 -0.48
CA ALA A 21 -1.73 0.00 -0.35
C ALA A 21 -3.18 -0.16 0.11
N ARG A 22 -3.65 0.69 1.02
CA ARG A 22 -5.02 0.64 1.50
C ARG A 22 -6.02 1.02 0.41
N ILE A 23 -5.65 1.98 -0.43
CA ILE A 23 -6.49 2.36 -1.58
C ILE A 23 -6.53 1.21 -2.59
N LEU A 24 -5.37 0.63 -2.91
CA LEU A 24 -5.29 -0.47 -3.87
C LEU A 24 -6.03 -1.70 -3.38
N ALA A 25 -5.98 -1.96 -2.08
CA ALA A 25 -6.66 -3.13 -1.48
C ALA A 25 -8.16 -2.91 -1.30
N GLY A 26 -8.64 -1.68 -1.47
CA GLY A 26 -10.05 -1.37 -1.28
C GLY A 26 -10.44 -1.08 0.16
N THR A 27 -9.47 -1.04 1.07
CA THR A 27 -9.73 -0.63 2.47
C THR A 27 -10.28 0.78 2.49
N TYR A 28 -9.72 1.65 1.65
CA TYR A 28 -10.32 2.95 1.35
C TYR A 28 -10.96 2.81 -0.03
N PRO A 29 -12.29 2.67 -0.11
CA PRO A 29 -12.94 2.36 -1.39
C PRO A 29 -12.94 3.54 -2.36
N PRO A 30 -13.07 3.25 -3.66
CA PRO A 30 -13.16 4.33 -4.66
C PRO A 30 -14.26 5.32 -4.31
N GLY A 31 -13.94 6.61 -4.40
CA GLY A 31 -14.89 7.67 -4.08
C GLY A 31 -15.11 7.88 -2.59
N GLY A 32 -14.48 7.06 -1.73
CA GLY A 32 -14.68 7.15 -0.29
C GLY A 32 -14.05 8.40 0.30
N HIS A 33 -14.69 8.92 1.33
CA HIS A 33 -14.20 10.08 2.06
C HIS A 33 -13.11 9.65 3.03
N LEU A 34 -11.97 10.33 3.01
CA LEU A 34 -10.88 10.06 3.94
C LEU A 34 -11.07 10.89 5.21
N ASP A 35 -10.58 10.35 6.32
CA ASP A 35 -10.55 11.11 7.57
C ASP A 35 -9.69 12.36 7.39
N SER A 36 -9.86 13.31 8.31
CA SER A 36 -9.07 14.54 8.27
C SER A 36 -7.57 14.24 8.40
N VAL A 37 -6.76 15.18 7.92
CA VAL A 37 -5.29 15.09 8.10
C VAL A 37 -4.94 14.87 9.57
N ARG A 38 -5.61 15.59 10.43
CA ARG A 38 -5.35 15.52 11.87
C ARG A 38 -5.64 14.11 12.40
N ASP A 39 -6.78 13.54 12.02
CA ASP A 39 -7.17 12.20 12.48
C ASP A 39 -6.26 11.12 11.89
N LEU A 40 -5.94 11.23 10.61
CA LEU A 40 -5.03 10.28 9.97
C LEU A 40 -3.63 10.35 10.61
N ALA A 41 -3.15 11.56 10.89
CA ALA A 41 -1.85 11.75 11.53
C ALA A 41 -1.83 11.16 12.94
N ALA A 42 -2.90 11.39 13.69
CA ALA A 42 -3.01 10.86 15.06
C ALA A 42 -3.02 9.33 15.04
N ALA A 43 -3.77 8.73 14.14
CA ALA A 43 -3.85 7.27 14.01
C ALA A 43 -2.50 6.66 13.66
N ALA A 44 -1.74 7.33 12.77
CA ALA A 44 -0.43 6.84 12.34
C ALA A 44 0.69 7.21 13.32
N GLY A 45 0.44 8.12 14.24
CA GLY A 45 1.46 8.56 15.19
C GLY A 45 2.50 9.46 14.55
N VAL A 46 2.10 10.30 13.60
CA VAL A 46 3.02 11.19 12.90
C VAL A 46 2.56 12.65 13.00
N ASN A 47 3.46 13.54 12.66
CA ASN A 47 3.17 14.96 12.60
C ASN A 47 2.15 15.24 11.49
N PRO A 48 1.15 16.12 11.72
CA PRO A 48 0.19 16.46 10.67
C PRO A 48 0.83 17.00 9.38
N ASN A 49 1.94 17.73 9.48
CA ASN A 49 2.63 18.20 8.28
C ASN A 49 3.18 17.04 7.44
N THR A 50 3.66 15.99 8.11
CA THR A 50 4.15 14.80 7.44
C THR A 50 3.00 14.08 6.73
N MET A 51 1.85 13.97 7.40
CA MET A 51 0.66 13.38 6.80
C MET A 51 0.18 14.21 5.61
N GLN A 52 0.19 15.54 5.75
CA GLN A 52 -0.21 16.44 4.67
C GLN A 52 0.67 16.23 3.44
N ARG A 53 1.98 16.08 3.65
CA ARG A 53 2.91 15.84 2.56
C ARG A 53 2.63 14.52 1.86
N ALA A 54 2.32 13.48 2.63
CA ALA A 54 2.00 12.17 2.06
C ALA A 54 0.71 12.23 1.22
N LEU A 55 -0.32 12.92 1.73
CA LEU A 55 -1.58 13.06 1.00
C LEU A 55 -1.40 13.90 -0.27
N ALA A 56 -0.55 14.92 -0.22
CA ALA A 56 -0.25 15.72 -1.40
C ALA A 56 0.43 14.87 -2.48
N GLN A 57 1.29 13.95 -2.07
CA GLN A 57 1.93 13.04 -3.02
C GLN A 57 0.90 12.12 -3.68
N LEU A 58 -0.03 11.58 -2.90
CA LEU A 58 -1.10 10.72 -3.44
C LEU A 58 -2.01 11.51 -4.39
N GLU A 59 -2.24 12.76 -4.08
CA GLU A 59 -3.04 13.63 -4.93
C GLU A 59 -2.33 13.88 -6.25
N SER A 60 -1.01 14.10 -6.23
CA SER A 60 -0.23 14.28 -7.45
C SER A 60 -0.24 13.03 -8.33
N GLU A 61 -0.43 11.85 -7.72
CA GLU A 61 -0.53 10.58 -8.44
C GLU A 61 -1.94 10.29 -8.91
N GLY A 62 -2.89 11.13 -8.57
CA GLY A 62 -4.27 10.97 -9.00
C GLY A 62 -5.11 10.05 -8.14
N LEU A 63 -4.54 9.51 -7.05
CA LEU A 63 -5.26 8.57 -6.19
C LEU A 63 -6.17 9.23 -5.18
N VAL A 64 -5.90 10.48 -4.85
CA VAL A 64 -6.68 11.26 -3.88
C VAL A 64 -7.02 12.59 -4.53
N ARG A 65 -8.24 13.06 -4.30
CA ARG A 65 -8.67 14.39 -4.73
C ARG A 65 -9.17 15.19 -3.53
N THR A 66 -8.98 16.48 -3.59
CA THR A 66 -9.41 17.39 -2.54
C THR A 66 -10.64 18.16 -3.00
N GLU A 67 -11.68 18.16 -2.17
CA GLU A 67 -12.86 18.99 -2.36
C GLU A 67 -12.73 20.17 -1.41
N ARG A 68 -12.98 21.38 -1.91
CA ARG A 68 -12.75 22.60 -1.17
C ARG A 68 -13.42 22.66 0.21
N THR A 69 -14.66 22.16 0.26
CA THR A 69 -15.48 22.34 1.46
C THR A 69 -15.67 21.06 2.27
N SER A 70 -15.35 19.89 1.71
CA SER A 70 -15.68 18.65 2.38
C SER A 70 -14.51 17.72 2.63
N GLY A 71 -13.31 18.07 2.18
CA GLY A 71 -12.11 17.30 2.50
C GLY A 71 -11.57 16.50 1.33
N ARG A 72 -10.97 15.37 1.65
CA ARG A 72 -10.29 14.53 0.65
C ARG A 72 -11.04 13.23 0.41
N TYR A 73 -10.97 12.78 -0.84
CA TYR A 73 -11.65 11.57 -1.29
C TYR A 73 -10.70 10.72 -2.11
N VAL A 74 -10.91 9.41 -2.04
CA VAL A 74 -10.22 8.47 -2.93
C VAL A 74 -10.77 8.69 -4.34
N THR A 75 -9.92 8.54 -5.34
CA THR A 75 -10.33 8.67 -6.75
C THR A 75 -11.46 7.68 -7.07
N GLU A 76 -12.32 8.07 -8.00
CA GLU A 76 -13.35 7.17 -8.54
C GLU A 76 -12.86 6.46 -9.79
N ASP A 77 -11.63 6.76 -10.24
CA ASP A 77 -11.05 6.17 -11.44
C ASP A 77 -10.56 4.76 -11.14
N THR A 78 -11.46 3.81 -11.30
CA THR A 78 -11.15 2.41 -11.01
C THR A 78 -10.14 1.83 -12.00
N ASN A 79 -10.05 2.38 -13.21
CA ASN A 79 -9.03 1.94 -14.17
C ASN A 79 -7.64 2.32 -13.68
N LEU A 80 -7.49 3.53 -13.14
CA LEU A 80 -6.20 3.94 -12.57
C LEU A 80 -5.83 3.04 -11.40
N ILE A 81 -6.77 2.78 -10.51
CA ILE A 81 -6.53 1.91 -9.35
C ILE A 81 -6.08 0.53 -9.83
N GLU A 82 -6.77 -0.02 -10.83
CA GLU A 82 -6.43 -1.34 -11.35
C GLU A 82 -5.05 -1.38 -11.99
N GLN A 83 -4.69 -0.35 -12.74
CA GLN A 83 -3.37 -0.24 -13.34
C GLN A 83 -2.27 -0.18 -12.27
N LEU A 84 -2.50 0.61 -11.24
CA LEU A 84 -1.51 0.75 -10.17
C LEU A 84 -1.42 -0.52 -9.32
N ARG A 85 -2.56 -1.20 -9.12
CA ARG A 85 -2.56 -2.49 -8.43
C ARG A 85 -1.73 -3.52 -9.20
N ALA A 86 -1.94 -3.60 -10.51
CA ALA A 86 -1.18 -4.53 -11.35
C ALA A 86 0.31 -4.22 -11.33
N ALA A 87 0.67 -2.94 -11.39
CA ALA A 87 2.08 -2.53 -11.33
C ALA A 87 2.69 -2.90 -9.97
N ALA A 88 1.97 -2.65 -8.89
CA ALA A 88 2.44 -3.00 -7.55
C ALA A 88 2.61 -4.51 -7.41
N ALA A 89 1.66 -5.28 -7.93
CA ALA A 89 1.74 -6.74 -7.91
C ALA A 89 2.96 -7.24 -8.69
N HIS A 90 3.23 -6.63 -9.84
CA HIS A 90 4.39 -6.99 -10.64
C HIS A 90 5.68 -6.74 -9.86
N ASP A 91 5.79 -5.59 -9.19
CA ASP A 91 6.98 -5.26 -8.42
C ASP A 91 7.19 -6.21 -7.25
N ILE A 92 6.11 -6.57 -6.57
CA ILE A 92 6.16 -7.52 -5.45
C ILE A 92 6.61 -8.89 -5.97
N ALA A 93 6.06 -9.33 -7.09
CA ALA A 93 6.42 -10.61 -7.68
C ALA A 93 7.90 -10.62 -8.11
N ALA A 94 8.37 -9.52 -8.71
CA ALA A 94 9.77 -9.42 -9.12
C ALA A 94 10.71 -9.51 -7.92
N ASP A 95 10.38 -8.83 -6.82
CA ASP A 95 11.16 -8.89 -5.60
C ASP A 95 11.16 -10.29 -5.00
N PHE A 96 9.99 -10.93 -4.97
CA PHE A 96 9.84 -12.30 -4.51
C PHE A 96 10.72 -13.26 -5.32
N LEU A 97 10.66 -13.15 -6.65
CA LEU A 97 11.44 -14.04 -7.52
C LEU A 97 12.95 -13.81 -7.36
N GLU A 98 13.36 -12.56 -7.15
CA GLU A 98 14.76 -12.24 -6.91
C GLU A 98 15.26 -12.91 -5.62
N LYS A 99 14.46 -12.83 -4.56
CA LYS A 99 14.80 -13.46 -3.29
C LYS A 99 14.82 -14.98 -3.42
N MET A 100 13.87 -15.55 -4.14
CA MET A 100 13.83 -16.99 -4.37
C MET A 100 15.06 -17.45 -5.14
N ARG A 101 15.46 -16.69 -6.16
CA ARG A 101 16.64 -17.01 -6.94
C ARG A 101 17.89 -17.00 -6.06
N SER A 102 17.97 -16.08 -5.11
CA SER A 102 19.14 -15.96 -4.24
C SER A 102 19.37 -17.20 -3.39
N ILE A 103 18.35 -18.02 -3.18
CA ILE A 103 18.46 -19.27 -2.43
C ILE A 103 18.37 -20.51 -3.33
N GLY A 104 18.47 -20.31 -4.66
CA GLY A 104 18.53 -21.42 -5.60
C GLY A 104 17.20 -21.85 -6.20
N TYR A 105 16.14 -21.12 -5.96
CA TYR A 105 14.84 -21.41 -6.58
C TYR A 105 14.72 -20.73 -7.93
N THR A 106 14.35 -21.53 -8.94
CA THR A 106 14.01 -21.01 -10.26
C THR A 106 12.59 -20.44 -10.24
N PRO A 107 12.21 -19.59 -11.21
CA PRO A 107 10.81 -19.15 -11.31
C PRO A 107 9.82 -20.30 -11.39
N GLU A 108 10.17 -21.39 -12.07
CA GLU A 108 9.30 -22.56 -12.21
C GLU A 108 9.09 -23.24 -10.87
N LYS A 109 10.15 -23.37 -10.06
CA LYS A 109 10.03 -23.94 -8.73
C LYS A 109 9.24 -23.04 -7.80
N ALA A 110 9.44 -21.71 -7.92
CA ALA A 110 8.68 -20.75 -7.12
C ALA A 110 7.20 -20.83 -7.46
N ALA A 111 6.86 -20.93 -8.74
CA ALA A 111 5.48 -21.05 -9.18
C ALA A 111 4.85 -22.35 -8.65
N ALA A 112 5.60 -23.44 -8.69
CA ALA A 112 5.12 -24.73 -8.18
C ALA A 112 4.84 -24.66 -6.68
N LEU A 113 5.71 -23.97 -5.93
CA LEU A 113 5.50 -23.77 -4.50
C LEU A 113 4.17 -23.06 -4.23
N LEU A 114 3.90 -22.01 -5.00
CA LEU A 114 2.67 -21.24 -4.84
C LEU A 114 1.42 -22.04 -5.25
N GLU A 115 1.52 -22.82 -6.32
CA GLU A 115 0.41 -23.66 -6.77
C GLU A 115 0.00 -24.69 -5.73
N HIS A 116 0.96 -25.19 -4.98
CA HIS A 116 0.72 -26.23 -3.98
C HIS A 116 0.70 -25.64 -2.55
N TRP A 117 0.54 -24.33 -2.46
CA TRP A 117 0.51 -23.66 -1.16
C TRP A 117 -0.77 -24.02 -0.42
N ASP A 118 -0.60 -24.52 0.81
CA ASP A 118 -1.73 -24.89 1.67
C ASP A 118 -1.74 -23.97 2.88
N THR A 119 -2.72 -23.07 2.92
CA THR A 119 -2.83 -22.11 4.02
C THR A 119 -3.12 -22.79 5.36
N GLU A 120 -3.80 -23.95 5.34
CA GLU A 120 -4.03 -24.71 6.56
C GLU A 120 -2.73 -25.25 7.11
N GLU A 121 -1.84 -25.71 6.22
CA GLU A 121 -0.55 -26.21 6.60
C GLU A 121 0.30 -25.11 7.24
N VAL A 122 0.23 -23.92 6.68
CA VAL A 122 0.95 -22.77 7.25
C VAL A 122 0.43 -22.47 8.65
N GLU A 123 -0.87 -22.51 8.86
CA GLU A 123 -1.47 -22.23 10.16
C GLU A 123 -1.10 -23.27 11.20
N THR A 124 -0.94 -24.53 10.81
CA THR A 124 -0.62 -25.61 11.74
C THR A 124 0.86 -25.62 12.14
N HIS A 125 1.71 -24.88 11.46
CA HIS A 125 3.13 -24.83 11.73
C HIS A 125 3.55 -23.79 12.76
N GLU A 126 2.62 -23.10 13.35
CA GLU A 126 2.94 -22.09 14.35
C GLU A 126 3.40 -22.64 15.68
#